data_381fb9532efafb0990f0731bf003988e
#
_entry.id   381fb9532efafb0990f0731bf003988e
#
_cell.length_a   1.000
_cell.length_b   1.000
_cell.length_c   1.000
_cell.angle_alpha   90.00
_cell.angle_beta   90.00
_cell.angle_gamma   90.00
#
_symmetry.space_group_name_H-M   'P 1'
#
loop_
_entity.id
_entity.type
_entity.pdbx_description
1 polymer ?
#
loop_
_entity_poly.entity_id
_entity_poly.type
_entity_poly.pdbx_seq_one_letter_code
_entity_poly.pdbx_strand_id
1 'polypeptide(L)'
;MSKVIAITGKGGVGKTTVAGLLITRLIRSGNHPVLAVDADPNMCLDAALGVTVDSTIGGVREEAKQLANKKFTTGIPKHQLLELKISESLVEADDFDLVAMGRPEGPGCYCYANNVMKSVLSELASQYPYVVLDNEAGLENLSRRLVQNVDLLIMVTDPSKKGFETVQRLYELSGEMKIIYKQLVVIINRIRNSINQEQIDHLKSIVGADFVVCLPEELEIVRLSENGDSIFMLSEENSVVDRIDSFLKEGLQ
;
A
#
# COMPACT_ATOMS: atom_id res chain seq x y z
N MET A 1 18.46 -3.29 -5.37
CA MET A 1 17.12 -3.72 -5.84
C MET A 1 16.10 -3.13 -4.89
N SER A 2 15.02 -2.60 -5.41
CA SER A 2 13.91 -2.05 -4.65
C SER A 2 13.24 -3.16 -3.83
N LYS A 3 12.90 -2.90 -2.56
CA LYS A 3 12.08 -3.81 -1.73
C LYS A 3 10.62 -3.36 -1.80
N VAL A 4 9.73 -4.25 -2.22
CA VAL A 4 8.31 -3.99 -2.39
C VAL A 4 7.51 -4.60 -1.25
N ILE A 5 6.80 -3.75 -0.51
CA ILE A 5 5.92 -4.12 0.60
C ILE A 5 4.48 -3.86 0.15
N ALA A 6 3.67 -4.89 0.09
CA ALA A 6 2.26 -4.78 -0.28
C ALA A 6 1.37 -5.09 0.91
N ILE A 7 0.44 -4.18 1.21
CA ILE A 7 -0.47 -4.28 2.34
C ILE A 7 -1.87 -4.59 1.83
N THR A 8 -2.50 -5.61 2.38
CA THR A 8 -3.87 -6.02 2.05
C THR A 8 -4.62 -6.43 3.31
N GLY A 9 -5.90 -6.68 3.20
CA GLY A 9 -6.76 -7.06 4.31
C GLY A 9 -8.20 -6.65 4.09
N LYS A 10 -9.05 -6.96 5.06
CA LYS A 10 -10.47 -6.57 5.05
C LYS A 10 -10.63 -5.04 5.10
N GLY A 11 -11.77 -4.55 4.62
CA GLY A 11 -12.13 -3.13 4.80
C GLY A 11 -12.21 -2.73 6.28
N GLY A 12 -11.67 -1.57 6.63
CA GLY A 12 -11.77 -0.98 7.97
C GLY A 12 -10.81 -1.53 9.03
N VAL A 13 -9.89 -2.45 8.71
CA VAL A 13 -8.93 -3.00 9.69
C VAL A 13 -7.70 -2.13 9.95
N GLY A 14 -7.55 -1.01 9.24
CA GLY A 14 -6.46 -0.05 9.41
C GLY A 14 -5.25 -0.29 8.49
N LYS A 15 -5.47 -0.78 7.27
CA LYS A 15 -4.40 -0.94 6.26
C LYS A 15 -3.62 0.33 6.01
N THR A 16 -4.32 1.42 5.71
CA THR A 16 -3.73 2.74 5.46
C THR A 16 -2.93 3.26 6.66
N THR A 17 -3.44 3.05 7.87
CA THR A 17 -2.70 3.38 9.10
C THR A 17 -1.40 2.58 9.21
N VAL A 18 -1.46 1.27 8.93
CA VAL A 18 -0.28 0.41 8.92
C VAL A 18 0.68 0.81 7.81
N ALA A 19 0.19 1.19 6.62
CA ALA A 19 1.01 1.70 5.53
C ALA A 19 1.77 2.98 5.94
N GLY A 20 1.04 3.95 6.50
CA GLY A 20 1.63 5.19 7.01
C GLY A 20 2.67 4.94 8.10
N LEU A 21 2.38 4.04 9.06
CA LEU A 21 3.34 3.63 10.10
C LEU A 21 4.61 3.03 9.49
N LEU A 22 4.49 2.10 8.54
CA LEU A 22 5.65 1.48 7.90
C LEU A 22 6.49 2.50 7.13
N ILE A 23 5.85 3.40 6.37
CA ILE A 23 6.55 4.47 5.65
C ILE A 23 7.31 5.37 6.63
N THR A 24 6.63 5.84 7.69
CA THR A 24 7.24 6.70 8.71
C THR A 24 8.44 6.01 9.37
N ARG A 25 8.31 4.72 9.71
CA ARG A 25 9.39 3.98 10.39
C ARG A 25 10.56 3.65 9.46
N LEU A 26 10.30 3.36 8.19
CA LEU A 26 11.36 3.22 7.17
C LEU A 26 12.16 4.51 7.06
N ILE A 27 11.50 5.64 6.90
CA ILE A 27 12.15 6.96 6.80
C ILE A 27 13.00 7.24 8.04
N ARG A 28 12.44 7.10 9.23
CA ARG A 28 13.16 7.36 10.50
C ARG A 28 14.32 6.40 10.76
N SER A 29 14.31 5.25 10.12
CA SER A 29 15.43 4.29 10.13
C SER A 29 16.50 4.58 9.07
N GLY A 30 16.39 5.70 8.34
CA GLY A 30 17.32 6.09 7.28
C GLY A 30 17.10 5.38 5.95
N ASN A 31 15.97 4.68 5.79
CA ASN A 31 15.59 3.99 4.55
C ASN A 31 14.70 4.88 3.68
N HIS A 32 15.26 5.93 3.13
CA HIS A 32 14.55 6.92 2.30
C HIS A 32 15.36 7.23 1.00
N PRO A 33 14.72 7.78 -0.06
CA PRO A 33 13.28 8.03 -0.16
C PRO A 33 12.42 6.76 -0.28
N VAL A 34 11.17 6.82 0.17
CA VAL A 34 10.18 5.74 0.04
C VAL A 34 9.16 6.12 -1.03
N LEU A 35 8.84 5.21 -1.94
CA LEU A 35 7.68 5.39 -2.82
C LEU A 35 6.43 4.84 -2.12
N ALA A 36 5.52 5.70 -1.76
CA ALA A 36 4.18 5.36 -1.29
C ALA A 36 3.24 5.23 -2.49
N VAL A 37 2.46 4.15 -2.55
CA VAL A 37 1.46 3.95 -3.61
C VAL A 37 0.11 3.72 -2.96
N ASP A 38 -0.80 4.67 -3.11
CA ASP A 38 -2.19 4.52 -2.71
C ASP A 38 -2.98 3.88 -3.84
N ALA A 39 -3.29 2.60 -3.68
CA ALA A 39 -4.04 1.82 -4.66
C ALA A 39 -5.52 1.65 -4.25
N ASP A 40 -5.98 2.31 -3.17
CA ASP A 40 -7.40 2.36 -2.81
C ASP A 40 -8.12 3.48 -3.59
N PRO A 41 -9.23 3.20 -4.26
CA PRO A 41 -10.02 4.23 -4.94
C PRO A 41 -10.52 5.37 -4.05
N ASN A 42 -10.57 5.17 -2.74
CA ASN A 42 -11.01 6.20 -1.79
C ASN A 42 -9.90 7.17 -1.39
N MET A 43 -8.64 6.85 -1.69
CA MET A 43 -7.46 7.68 -1.41
C MET A 43 -7.46 8.21 0.03
N CYS A 44 -6.81 7.49 0.91
CA CYS A 44 -6.72 7.86 2.32
C CYS A 44 -5.27 7.94 2.80
N LEU A 45 -4.31 7.51 1.98
CA LEU A 45 -2.90 7.49 2.37
C LEU A 45 -2.29 8.90 2.35
N ASP A 46 -2.76 9.78 1.49
CA ASP A 46 -2.38 11.20 1.42
C ASP A 46 -2.64 11.91 2.75
N ALA A 47 -3.87 11.81 3.27
CA ALA A 47 -4.23 12.35 4.57
C ALA A 47 -3.40 11.73 5.70
N ALA A 48 -3.21 10.40 5.68
CA ALA A 48 -2.40 9.71 6.68
C ALA A 48 -0.93 10.15 6.68
N LEU A 49 -0.39 10.54 5.53
CA LEU A 49 0.98 11.06 5.37
C LEU A 49 1.06 12.59 5.52
N GLY A 50 -0.08 13.30 5.55
CA GLY A 50 -0.13 14.75 5.71
C GLY A 50 0.24 15.53 4.44
N VAL A 51 -0.04 14.97 3.27
CA VAL A 51 0.15 15.60 1.96
C VAL A 51 -1.16 15.68 1.20
N THR A 52 -1.18 16.44 0.11
CA THR A 52 -2.37 16.58 -0.74
C THR A 52 -2.08 16.04 -2.14
N VAL A 53 -2.98 15.24 -2.66
CA VAL A 53 -2.92 14.70 -4.03
C VAL A 53 -3.79 15.53 -4.95
N ASP A 54 -3.18 16.25 -5.89
CA ASP A 54 -3.89 17.07 -6.88
C ASP A 54 -4.28 16.28 -8.14
N SER A 55 -3.54 15.24 -8.48
CA SER A 55 -3.75 14.43 -9.67
C SER A 55 -3.55 12.93 -9.36
N THR A 56 -4.36 12.09 -10.02
CA THR A 56 -4.30 10.64 -9.86
C THR A 56 -3.98 9.94 -11.17
N ILE A 57 -3.44 8.75 -11.10
CA ILE A 57 -3.19 7.91 -12.27
C ILE A 57 -4.47 7.64 -13.07
N GLY A 58 -5.62 7.48 -12.38
CA GLY A 58 -6.93 7.34 -13.01
C GLY A 58 -7.32 8.58 -13.81
N GLY A 59 -7.12 9.77 -13.24
CA GLY A 59 -7.34 11.07 -13.90
C GLY A 59 -6.45 11.26 -15.13
N VAL A 60 -5.14 11.02 -14.98
CA VAL A 60 -4.18 11.05 -16.09
C VAL A 60 -4.61 10.15 -17.26
N ARG A 61 -5.10 8.96 -16.94
CA ARG A 61 -5.60 8.01 -17.95
C ARG A 61 -6.79 8.57 -18.71
N GLU A 62 -7.74 9.20 -18.03
CA GLU A 62 -8.94 9.76 -18.66
C GLU A 62 -8.59 10.99 -19.52
N GLU A 63 -7.69 11.87 -19.06
CA GLU A 63 -7.18 12.96 -19.87
C GLU A 63 -6.48 12.48 -21.16
N ALA A 64 -5.63 11.47 -21.04
CA ALA A 64 -4.95 10.87 -22.19
C ALA A 64 -5.94 10.30 -23.22
N LYS A 65 -7.07 9.74 -22.76
CA LYS A 65 -8.16 9.25 -23.62
C LYS A 65 -8.84 10.40 -24.35
N GLN A 66 -9.15 11.49 -23.65
CA GLN A 66 -9.80 12.66 -24.24
C GLN A 66 -8.90 13.30 -25.30
N LEU A 67 -7.60 13.39 -25.03
CA LEU A 67 -6.60 13.88 -26.00
C LEU A 67 -6.49 12.95 -27.23
N ALA A 68 -6.54 11.62 -27.02
CA ALA A 68 -6.51 10.67 -28.13
C ALA A 68 -7.73 10.79 -29.06
N ASN A 69 -8.91 11.12 -28.51
CA ASN A 69 -10.16 11.29 -29.27
C ASN A 69 -10.22 12.64 -30.02
N LYS A 70 -9.54 13.66 -29.52
CA LYS A 70 -9.49 15.03 -30.10
C LYS A 70 -8.32 15.13 -31.09
N LYS A 71 -8.05 14.34 -32.04
CA LYS A 71 -7.01 14.48 -33.12
C LYS A 71 -5.93 15.57 -32.85
N PHE A 72 -5.49 15.71 -31.59
CA PHE A 72 -4.44 16.67 -31.23
C PHE A 72 -3.09 16.08 -31.67
N THR A 73 -2.55 16.64 -32.72
CA THR A 73 -1.18 16.38 -33.19
C THR A 73 -0.20 17.23 -32.38
N THR A 74 0.09 16.85 -31.16
CA THR A 74 1.13 17.55 -30.36
C THR A 74 2.55 17.21 -30.80
N GLY A 75 2.75 16.33 -31.77
CA GLY A 75 4.07 15.85 -32.16
C GLY A 75 4.78 14.96 -31.13
N ILE A 76 4.25 14.84 -29.91
CA ILE A 76 4.78 14.00 -28.84
C ILE A 76 4.15 12.59 -28.93
N PRO A 77 4.96 11.51 -28.92
CA PRO A 77 4.43 10.15 -28.84
C PRO A 77 3.53 9.95 -27.62
N LYS A 78 2.42 9.23 -27.79
CA LYS A 78 1.44 8.98 -26.69
C LYS A 78 2.08 8.38 -25.44
N HIS A 79 3.10 7.55 -25.59
CA HIS A 79 3.85 6.96 -24.48
C HIS A 79 4.53 8.05 -23.64
N GLN A 80 5.30 8.95 -24.29
CA GLN A 80 6.00 10.03 -23.60
C GLN A 80 5.03 11.02 -22.92
N LEU A 81 3.87 11.27 -23.53
CA LEU A 81 2.85 12.11 -22.88
C LEU A 81 2.28 11.45 -21.62
N LEU A 82 2.07 10.14 -21.64
CA LEU A 82 1.63 9.39 -20.45
C LEU A 82 2.70 9.37 -19.37
N GLU A 83 3.96 9.15 -19.73
CA GLU A 83 5.10 9.20 -18.80
C GLU A 83 5.19 10.56 -18.11
N LEU A 84 5.14 11.64 -18.88
CA LEU A 84 5.18 13.00 -18.35
C LEU A 84 4.01 13.24 -17.37
N LYS A 85 2.80 12.85 -17.76
CA LYS A 85 1.62 13.06 -16.90
C LYS A 85 1.62 12.20 -15.64
N ILE A 86 2.18 11.01 -15.69
CA ILE A 86 2.37 10.18 -14.49
C ILE A 86 3.40 10.85 -13.57
N SER A 87 4.49 11.36 -14.11
CA SER A 87 5.47 12.12 -13.34
C SER A 87 4.86 13.39 -12.73
N GLU A 88 3.99 14.09 -13.46
CA GLU A 88 3.25 15.25 -12.96
C GLU A 88 2.22 14.88 -11.85
N SER A 89 1.80 13.63 -11.75
CA SER A 89 0.90 13.15 -10.68
C SER A 89 1.62 12.65 -9.43
N LEU A 90 2.95 12.67 -9.42
CA LEU A 90 3.75 12.34 -8.26
C LEU A 90 3.72 13.50 -7.27
N VAL A 91 3.36 13.21 -6.03
CA VAL A 91 3.50 14.16 -4.91
C VAL A 91 4.89 13.96 -4.31
N GLU A 92 5.77 14.91 -4.51
CA GLU A 92 7.14 14.88 -3.99
C GLU A 92 7.18 15.50 -2.59
N ALA A 93 7.72 14.76 -1.62
CA ALA A 93 8.01 15.23 -0.27
C ALA A 93 9.50 15.00 0.05
N ASP A 94 9.97 15.48 1.20
CA ASP A 94 11.41 15.47 1.53
C ASP A 94 12.00 14.05 1.57
N ASP A 95 11.28 13.07 2.15
CA ASP A 95 11.77 11.72 2.41
C ASP A 95 10.93 10.62 1.74
N PHE A 96 9.84 10.97 1.10
CA PHE A 96 8.99 10.04 0.34
C PHE A 96 8.29 10.74 -0.81
N ASP A 97 7.89 9.95 -1.78
CA ASP A 97 7.00 10.39 -2.85
C ASP A 97 5.72 9.56 -2.81
N LEU A 98 4.59 10.17 -3.18
CA LEU A 98 3.30 9.50 -3.20
C LEU A 98 2.69 9.50 -4.60
N VAL A 99 2.24 8.31 -5.03
CA VAL A 99 1.40 8.12 -6.21
C VAL A 99 0.04 7.60 -5.78
N ALA A 100 -1.03 8.31 -6.15
CA ALA A 100 -2.39 7.84 -5.94
C ALA A 100 -3.00 7.28 -7.22
N MET A 101 -3.52 6.06 -7.14
CA MET A 101 -4.17 5.40 -8.28
C MET A 101 -5.51 6.02 -8.63
N GLY A 102 -6.29 6.45 -7.64
CA GLY A 102 -7.62 7.02 -7.82
C GLY A 102 -8.64 6.05 -8.42
N ARG A 103 -9.85 6.55 -8.68
CA ARG A 103 -10.91 5.75 -9.28
C ARG A 103 -10.68 5.57 -10.79
N PRO A 104 -10.83 4.36 -11.33
CA PRO A 104 -10.91 4.17 -12.77
C PRO A 104 -12.25 4.74 -13.26
N GLU A 105 -12.25 5.87 -13.96
CA GLU A 105 -13.46 6.47 -14.51
C GLU A 105 -13.78 5.92 -15.90
N GLY A 106 -15.07 5.62 -16.14
CA GLY A 106 -15.67 5.29 -17.43
C GLY A 106 -15.62 3.81 -17.86
N PRO A 107 -16.55 3.41 -18.76
CA PRO A 107 -16.61 2.06 -19.32
C PRO A 107 -15.55 1.87 -20.42
N GLY A 108 -14.86 0.75 -20.40
CA GLY A 108 -13.97 0.32 -21.48
C GLY A 108 -12.75 -0.47 -21.02
N CYS A 109 -12.27 -1.37 -21.86
CA CYS A 109 -11.01 -2.10 -21.67
C CYS A 109 -9.86 -1.24 -22.20
N TYR A 110 -9.03 -0.71 -21.30
CA TYR A 110 -7.91 0.18 -21.62
C TYR A 110 -6.57 -0.58 -21.58
N CYS A 111 -6.50 -1.74 -22.19
CA CYS A 111 -5.33 -2.62 -22.13
C CYS A 111 -4.02 -1.90 -22.47
N TYR A 112 -4.02 -1.00 -23.45
CA TYR A 112 -2.82 -0.25 -23.81
C TYR A 112 -2.40 0.76 -22.74
N ALA A 113 -3.32 1.62 -22.28
CA ALA A 113 -3.02 2.63 -21.26
C ALA A 113 -2.61 1.96 -19.93
N ASN A 114 -3.29 0.87 -19.54
CA ASN A 114 -2.92 0.11 -18.36
C ASN A 114 -1.52 -0.52 -18.46
N ASN A 115 -1.14 -1.02 -19.63
CA ASN A 115 0.20 -1.59 -19.83
C ASN A 115 1.30 -0.52 -19.77
N VAL A 116 1.07 0.65 -20.37
CA VAL A 116 2.02 1.77 -20.30
C VAL A 116 2.15 2.25 -18.85
N MET A 117 1.03 2.49 -18.16
CA MET A 117 1.04 2.88 -16.75
C MET A 117 1.79 1.88 -15.87
N LYS A 118 1.56 0.60 -16.10
CA LYS A 118 2.27 -0.48 -15.38
C LYS A 118 3.79 -0.39 -15.64
N SER A 119 4.20 -0.19 -16.89
CA SER A 119 5.62 -0.04 -17.24
C SER A 119 6.24 1.14 -16.54
N VAL A 120 5.59 2.32 -16.59
CA VAL A 120 6.08 3.55 -15.97
C VAL A 120 6.14 3.43 -14.45
N LEU A 121 5.10 2.88 -13.82
CA LEU A 121 5.11 2.65 -12.37
C LEU A 121 6.16 1.64 -11.94
N SER A 122 6.41 0.60 -12.73
CA SER A 122 7.47 -0.36 -12.47
C SER A 122 8.86 0.25 -12.59
N GLU A 123 9.05 1.14 -13.57
CA GLU A 123 10.29 1.88 -13.76
C GLU A 123 10.52 2.89 -12.62
N LEU A 124 9.49 3.66 -12.28
CA LEU A 124 9.50 4.58 -11.14
C LEU A 124 9.84 3.83 -9.85
N ALA A 125 9.14 2.74 -9.56
CA ALA A 125 9.38 1.91 -8.38
C ALA A 125 10.82 1.42 -8.27
N SER A 126 11.49 1.17 -9.39
CA SER A 126 12.89 0.70 -9.42
C SER A 126 13.90 1.73 -8.93
N GLN A 127 13.53 3.01 -8.88
CA GLN A 127 14.37 4.12 -8.46
C GLN A 127 14.40 4.31 -6.93
N TYR A 128 13.48 3.65 -6.21
CA TYR A 128 13.35 3.76 -4.76
C TYR A 128 13.90 2.53 -4.04
N PRO A 129 14.57 2.70 -2.90
CA PRO A 129 14.99 1.56 -2.09
C PRO A 129 13.80 0.76 -1.54
N TYR A 130 12.71 1.45 -1.21
CA TYR A 130 11.47 0.84 -0.70
C TYR A 130 10.24 1.37 -1.42
N VAL A 131 9.30 0.47 -1.69
CA VAL A 131 7.97 0.78 -2.24
C VAL A 131 6.93 0.19 -1.30
N VAL A 132 6.00 1.02 -0.82
CA VAL A 132 4.91 0.59 0.06
C VAL A 132 3.59 0.79 -0.67
N LEU A 133 2.87 -0.31 -0.93
CA LEU A 133 1.57 -0.30 -1.58
C LEU A 133 0.46 -0.47 -0.54
N ASP A 134 -0.38 0.55 -0.38
CA ASP A 134 -1.64 0.44 0.35
C ASP A 134 -2.75 0.02 -0.62
N ASN A 135 -3.19 -1.24 -0.52
CA ASN A 135 -4.22 -1.77 -1.40
C ASN A 135 -5.62 -1.59 -0.80
N GLU A 136 -6.60 -1.49 -1.68
CA GLU A 136 -8.01 -1.63 -1.29
C GLU A 136 -8.27 -2.99 -0.59
N ALA A 137 -9.49 -3.20 -0.13
CA ALA A 137 -9.87 -4.48 0.45
C ALA A 137 -9.75 -5.61 -0.59
N GLY A 138 -8.98 -6.65 -0.27
CA GLY A 138 -8.76 -7.79 -1.17
C GLY A 138 -7.42 -7.76 -1.89
N LEU A 139 -7.30 -8.54 -2.95
CA LEU A 139 -6.05 -8.77 -3.70
C LEU A 139 -6.15 -8.34 -5.17
N GLU A 140 -7.24 -7.67 -5.57
CA GLU A 140 -7.50 -7.39 -6.98
C GLU A 140 -6.43 -6.52 -7.63
N ASN A 141 -5.93 -5.50 -6.92
CA ASN A 141 -4.88 -4.62 -7.45
C ASN A 141 -3.54 -5.34 -7.59
N LEU A 142 -3.22 -6.24 -6.66
CA LEU A 142 -2.03 -7.09 -6.77
C LEU A 142 -2.14 -8.04 -7.95
N SER A 143 -3.32 -8.62 -8.20
CA SER A 143 -3.56 -9.51 -9.33
C SER A 143 -3.46 -8.79 -10.67
N ARG A 144 -3.81 -7.51 -10.71
CA ARG A 144 -3.63 -6.65 -11.91
C ARG A 144 -2.15 -6.34 -12.18
N ARG A 145 -1.25 -6.82 -11.33
CA ARG A 145 0.20 -6.81 -11.50
C ARG A 145 0.78 -5.40 -11.66
N LEU A 146 0.33 -4.44 -10.86
CA LEU A 146 0.99 -3.14 -10.76
C LEU A 146 2.47 -3.32 -10.38
N VAL A 147 2.74 -4.31 -9.52
CA VAL A 147 4.08 -4.78 -9.19
C VAL A 147 4.13 -6.30 -9.38
N GLN A 148 5.15 -6.79 -10.08
CA GLN A 148 5.23 -8.22 -10.46
C GLN A 148 5.72 -9.10 -9.30
N ASN A 149 6.61 -8.57 -8.47
CA ASN A 149 7.23 -9.28 -7.37
C ASN A 149 7.06 -8.46 -6.10
N VAL A 150 6.49 -9.08 -5.09
CA VAL A 150 6.33 -8.51 -3.75
C VAL A 150 7.38 -9.16 -2.86
N ASP A 151 8.20 -8.36 -2.19
CA ASP A 151 9.17 -8.91 -1.22
C ASP A 151 8.43 -9.29 0.07
N LEU A 152 7.51 -8.43 0.50
CA LEU A 152 6.77 -8.61 1.73
C LEU A 152 5.26 -8.40 1.50
N LEU A 153 4.47 -9.46 1.62
CA LEU A 153 3.02 -9.40 1.60
C LEU A 153 2.50 -9.30 3.04
N ILE A 154 1.88 -8.18 3.38
CA ILE A 154 1.31 -7.94 4.71
C ILE A 154 -0.22 -8.07 4.63
N MET A 155 -0.77 -9.01 5.40
CA MET A 155 -2.21 -9.18 5.58
C MET A 155 -2.63 -8.58 6.91
N VAL A 156 -3.38 -7.47 6.90
CA VAL A 156 -3.88 -6.79 8.09
C VAL A 156 -5.25 -7.30 8.47
N THR A 157 -5.45 -7.60 9.75
CA THR A 157 -6.72 -8.06 10.32
C THR A 157 -6.98 -7.43 11.68
N ASP A 158 -8.21 -7.54 12.17
CA ASP A 158 -8.59 -7.33 13.57
C ASP A 158 -8.55 -8.66 14.35
N PRO A 159 -8.57 -8.65 15.70
CA PRO A 159 -8.49 -9.87 16.52
C PRO A 159 -9.79 -10.69 16.55
N SER A 160 -10.74 -10.42 15.68
CA SER A 160 -12.01 -11.16 15.64
C SER A 160 -11.87 -12.50 14.91
N LYS A 161 -12.71 -13.46 15.27
CA LYS A 161 -12.81 -14.73 14.54
C LYS A 161 -13.03 -14.49 13.03
N LYS A 162 -13.91 -13.55 12.68
CA LYS A 162 -14.20 -13.20 11.29
C LYS A 162 -13.00 -12.53 10.59
N GLY A 163 -12.17 -11.80 11.33
CA GLY A 163 -10.90 -11.26 10.85
C GLY A 163 -9.96 -12.39 10.45
N PHE A 164 -9.77 -13.38 11.30
CA PHE A 164 -8.89 -14.54 11.03
C PHE A 164 -9.39 -15.39 9.86
N GLU A 165 -10.69 -15.67 9.79
CA GLU A 165 -11.29 -16.34 8.63
C GLU A 165 -11.06 -15.55 7.32
N THR A 166 -11.04 -14.22 7.39
CA THR A 166 -10.76 -13.38 6.22
C THR A 166 -9.30 -13.49 5.79
N VAL A 167 -8.34 -13.49 6.72
CA VAL A 167 -6.92 -13.69 6.40
C VAL A 167 -6.70 -15.04 5.73
N GLN A 168 -7.30 -16.11 6.24
CA GLN A 168 -7.22 -17.43 5.64
C GLN A 168 -7.74 -17.42 4.19
N ARG A 169 -8.90 -16.79 3.94
CA ARG A 169 -9.44 -16.65 2.58
C ARG A 169 -8.52 -15.84 1.65
N LEU A 170 -7.94 -14.76 2.15
CA LEU A 170 -6.99 -13.95 1.38
C LEU A 170 -5.74 -14.76 1.04
N TYR A 171 -5.26 -15.58 1.96
CA TYR A 171 -4.14 -16.47 1.71
C TYR A 171 -4.46 -17.49 0.60
N GLU A 172 -5.59 -18.19 0.68
CA GLU A 172 -6.05 -19.12 -0.34
C GLU A 172 -6.17 -18.42 -1.70
N LEU A 173 -6.81 -17.24 -1.73
CA LEU A 173 -6.99 -16.44 -2.94
C LEU A 173 -5.66 -15.98 -3.53
N SER A 174 -4.67 -15.64 -2.70
CA SER A 174 -3.33 -15.26 -3.17
C SER A 174 -2.65 -16.38 -3.97
N GLY A 175 -2.84 -17.62 -3.54
CA GLY A 175 -2.39 -18.82 -4.26
C GLY A 175 -3.13 -19.01 -5.58
N GLU A 176 -4.47 -18.90 -5.60
CA GLU A 176 -5.28 -19.01 -6.82
C GLU A 176 -4.91 -17.94 -7.86
N MET A 177 -4.67 -16.70 -7.40
CA MET A 177 -4.27 -15.56 -8.24
C MET A 177 -2.78 -15.60 -8.62
N LYS A 178 -2.02 -16.56 -8.12
CA LYS A 178 -0.58 -16.72 -8.37
C LYS A 178 0.21 -15.44 -8.04
N ILE A 179 -0.09 -14.83 -6.90
CA ILE A 179 0.67 -13.69 -6.38
C ILE A 179 2.01 -14.21 -5.89
N ILE A 180 3.11 -13.63 -6.39
CA ILE A 180 4.47 -14.01 -6.02
C ILE A 180 4.95 -13.06 -4.93
N TYR A 181 5.28 -13.60 -3.77
CA TYR A 181 5.88 -12.88 -2.65
C TYR A 181 7.00 -13.73 -2.03
N LYS A 182 7.96 -13.06 -1.36
CA LYS A 182 9.06 -13.77 -0.68
C LYS A 182 8.71 -14.13 0.75
N GLN A 183 8.04 -13.21 1.46
CA GLN A 183 7.64 -13.37 2.86
C GLN A 183 6.17 -12.97 3.03
N LEU A 184 5.47 -13.69 3.93
CA LEU A 184 4.10 -13.39 4.36
C LEU A 184 4.08 -12.95 5.81
N VAL A 185 3.49 -11.80 6.06
CA VAL A 185 3.30 -11.26 7.41
C VAL A 185 1.83 -11.06 7.69
N VAL A 186 1.39 -11.44 8.87
CA VAL A 186 0.05 -11.09 9.36
C VAL A 186 0.19 -10.03 10.45
N ILE A 187 -0.51 -8.91 10.29
CA ILE A 187 -0.62 -7.88 11.33
C ILE A 187 -2.01 -7.95 11.93
N ILE A 188 -2.08 -8.35 13.21
CA ILE A 188 -3.30 -8.30 14.00
C ILE A 188 -3.36 -6.92 14.65
N ASN A 189 -4.23 -6.06 14.13
CA ASN A 189 -4.33 -4.66 14.51
C ASN A 189 -5.51 -4.41 15.47
N ARG A 190 -5.46 -3.30 16.22
CA ARG A 190 -6.51 -2.85 17.15
C ARG A 190 -6.84 -3.87 18.24
N ILE A 191 -5.81 -4.44 18.84
CA ILE A 191 -5.97 -5.36 19.96
C ILE A 191 -6.31 -4.55 21.22
N ARG A 192 -7.55 -4.72 21.73
CA ARG A 192 -8.05 -4.04 22.95
C ARG A 192 -7.76 -4.83 24.22
N ASN A 193 -7.77 -6.14 24.10
CA ASN A 193 -7.57 -7.07 25.20
C ASN A 193 -6.43 -8.04 24.85
N SER A 194 -6.01 -8.85 25.83
CA SER A 194 -5.04 -9.91 25.52
C SER A 194 -5.61 -10.87 24.47
N ILE A 195 -4.80 -11.19 23.47
CA ILE A 195 -5.10 -12.25 22.50
C ILE A 195 -4.47 -13.56 22.97
N ASN A 196 -5.17 -14.68 22.79
CA ASN A 196 -4.64 -15.99 23.15
C ASN A 196 -3.51 -16.40 22.19
N GLN A 197 -2.36 -16.78 22.72
CA GLN A 197 -1.19 -17.23 21.95
C GLN A 197 -1.53 -18.41 21.04
N GLU A 198 -2.34 -19.35 21.49
CA GLU A 198 -2.78 -20.48 20.67
C GLU A 198 -3.53 -20.05 19.41
N GLN A 199 -4.31 -18.97 19.47
CA GLN A 199 -5.00 -18.42 18.29
C GLN A 199 -4.02 -17.80 17.30
N ILE A 200 -2.97 -17.12 17.80
CA ILE A 200 -1.90 -16.55 16.98
C ILE A 200 -1.13 -17.67 16.27
N ASP A 201 -0.71 -18.69 17.03
CA ASP A 201 0.05 -19.82 16.52
C ASP A 201 -0.76 -20.62 15.49
N HIS A 202 -2.04 -20.80 15.76
CA HIS A 202 -2.97 -21.46 14.83
C HIS A 202 -3.11 -20.66 13.52
N LEU A 203 -3.34 -19.33 13.61
CA LEU A 203 -3.41 -18.47 12.44
C LEU A 203 -2.12 -18.51 11.62
N LYS A 204 -0.98 -18.38 12.32
CA LYS A 204 0.35 -18.45 11.69
C LYS A 204 0.54 -19.77 10.93
N SER A 205 0.16 -20.88 11.54
CA SER A 205 0.28 -22.22 10.95
C SER A 205 -0.60 -22.42 9.73
N ILE A 206 -1.87 -21.95 9.77
CA ILE A 206 -2.82 -22.12 8.64
C ILE A 206 -2.38 -21.36 7.40
N VAL A 207 -1.89 -20.13 7.56
CA VAL A 207 -1.50 -19.30 6.41
C VAL A 207 -0.01 -19.38 6.09
N GLY A 208 0.78 -20.14 6.86
CA GLY A 208 2.22 -20.25 6.65
C GLY A 208 2.95 -18.91 6.77
N ALA A 209 2.47 -18.02 7.67
CA ALA A 209 3.08 -16.71 7.84
C ALA A 209 4.49 -16.82 8.46
N ASP A 210 5.44 -16.07 7.91
CA ASP A 210 6.79 -15.95 8.48
C ASP A 210 6.73 -15.20 9.81
N PHE A 211 5.94 -14.12 9.88
CA PHE A 211 5.77 -13.30 11.07
C PHE A 211 4.30 -13.03 11.37
N VAL A 212 3.98 -12.92 12.67
CA VAL A 212 2.71 -12.36 13.16
C VAL A 212 3.03 -11.21 14.10
N VAL A 213 2.59 -10.01 13.73
CA VAL A 213 2.78 -8.78 14.50
C VAL A 213 1.47 -8.39 15.15
N CYS A 214 1.50 -8.18 16.47
CA CYS A 214 0.32 -7.80 17.25
C CYS A 214 0.40 -6.32 17.62
N LEU A 215 -0.51 -5.50 17.08
CA LEU A 215 -0.58 -4.06 17.36
C LEU A 215 -1.75 -3.76 18.29
N PRO A 216 -1.51 -3.13 19.44
CA PRO A 216 -2.59 -2.68 20.32
C PRO A 216 -3.41 -1.56 19.67
N GLU A 217 -4.63 -1.37 20.15
CA GLU A 217 -5.39 -0.17 19.83
C GLU A 217 -4.87 0.98 20.70
N GLU A 218 -4.30 1.99 20.05
CA GLU A 218 -3.72 3.16 20.70
C GLU A 218 -4.58 4.40 20.46
N LEU A 219 -4.96 5.08 21.54
CA LEU A 219 -5.83 6.25 21.48
C LEU A 219 -5.22 7.41 20.70
N GLU A 220 -3.90 7.54 20.70
CA GLU A 220 -3.19 8.55 19.93
C GLU A 220 -3.40 8.34 18.43
N ILE A 221 -3.26 7.11 17.95
CA ILE A 221 -3.50 6.76 16.54
C ILE A 221 -4.96 7.00 16.15
N VAL A 222 -5.90 6.67 17.06
CA VAL A 222 -7.33 6.92 16.83
C VAL A 222 -7.58 8.42 16.68
N ARG A 223 -7.03 9.26 17.57
CA ARG A 223 -7.18 10.72 17.52
C ARG A 223 -6.59 11.33 16.25
N LEU A 224 -5.37 10.93 15.87
CA LEU A 224 -4.76 11.39 14.61
C LEU A 224 -5.67 11.06 13.42
N SER A 225 -6.19 9.82 13.35
CA SER A 225 -7.10 9.42 12.28
C SER A 225 -8.43 10.19 12.28
N GLU A 226 -9.02 10.44 13.45
CA GLU A 226 -10.29 11.17 13.58
C GLU A 226 -10.14 12.65 13.22
N ASN A 227 -9.00 13.26 13.56
CA ASN A 227 -8.71 14.66 13.25
C ASN A 227 -8.25 14.86 11.79
N GLY A 228 -7.85 13.81 11.09
CA GLY A 228 -7.17 13.92 9.78
C GLY A 228 -5.71 14.39 9.92
N ASP A 229 -5.10 14.18 11.07
CA ASP A 229 -3.71 14.52 11.33
C ASP A 229 -2.78 13.44 10.77
N SER A 230 -1.56 13.86 10.37
CA SER A 230 -0.56 12.95 9.83
C SER A 230 -0.03 11.98 10.88
N ILE A 231 0.20 10.74 10.47
CA ILE A 231 0.83 9.69 11.30
C ILE A 231 2.29 10.04 11.67
N PHE A 232 2.93 10.96 10.96
CA PHE A 232 4.24 11.50 11.34
C PHE A 232 4.24 12.21 12.70
N MET A 233 3.06 12.64 13.18
CA MET A 233 2.87 13.28 14.48
C MET A 233 2.82 12.27 15.64
N LEU A 234 2.78 10.96 15.36
CA LEU A 234 2.76 9.92 16.39
C LEU A 234 4.01 9.99 17.26
N SER A 235 3.81 9.91 18.59
CA SER A 235 4.89 9.89 19.57
C SER A 235 5.83 8.70 19.35
N GLU A 236 7.14 8.93 19.47
CA GLU A 236 8.15 7.88 19.44
C GLU A 236 8.03 6.89 20.61
N GLU A 237 7.40 7.30 21.72
CA GLU A 237 7.16 6.45 22.89
C GLU A 237 5.90 5.58 22.73
N ASN A 238 5.20 5.65 21.60
CA ASN A 238 4.00 4.87 21.35
C ASN A 238 4.34 3.38 21.17
N SER A 239 3.62 2.52 21.86
CA SER A 239 3.89 1.07 21.86
C SER A 239 3.80 0.39 20.49
N VAL A 240 3.03 0.97 19.57
CA VAL A 240 2.93 0.50 18.17
C VAL A 240 4.24 0.77 17.41
N VAL A 241 4.91 1.88 17.72
CA VAL A 241 6.20 2.24 17.12
C VAL A 241 7.24 1.16 17.41
N ASP A 242 7.40 0.78 18.69
CA ASP A 242 8.35 -0.26 19.10
C ASP A 242 8.10 -1.60 18.40
N ARG A 243 6.83 -1.97 18.23
CA ARG A 243 6.45 -3.23 17.57
C ARG A 243 6.75 -3.23 16.07
N ILE A 244 6.47 -2.11 15.40
CA ILE A 244 6.79 -1.97 13.97
C ILE A 244 8.30 -1.93 13.77
N ASP A 245 9.05 -1.21 14.61
CA ASP A 245 10.52 -1.16 14.54
C ASP A 245 11.16 -2.52 14.76
N SER A 246 10.68 -3.27 15.75
CA SER A 246 11.16 -4.64 15.99
C SER A 246 10.91 -5.54 14.79
N PHE A 247 9.70 -5.45 14.22
CA PHE A 247 9.34 -6.19 13.01
C PHE A 247 10.22 -5.80 11.81
N LEU A 248 10.43 -4.52 11.55
CA LEU A 248 11.25 -4.07 10.41
C LEU A 248 12.71 -4.52 10.55
N LYS A 249 13.27 -4.57 11.77
CA LYS A 249 14.63 -5.07 12.02
C LYS A 249 14.78 -6.56 11.72
N GLU A 250 13.75 -7.36 11.98
CA GLU A 250 13.78 -8.82 11.79
C GLU A 250 13.34 -9.23 10.37
N GLY A 251 12.31 -8.58 9.86
CA GLY A 251 11.64 -8.97 8.61
C GLY A 251 12.22 -8.35 7.34
N LEU A 252 13.08 -7.33 7.44
CA LEU A 252 13.69 -6.70 6.27
C LEU A 252 15.20 -6.97 6.12
N GLN A 253 15.74 -7.93 6.87
CA GLN A 253 17.14 -8.36 6.72
C GLN A 253 17.40 -9.12 5.43
#